data_de8d7de9943aa6b0be42d44b74595967
#
_entry.id   de8d7de9943aa6b0be42d44b74595967
#
_cell.length_a   1.000
_cell.length_b   1.000
_cell.length_c   1.000
_cell.angle_alpha   90.00
_cell.angle_beta   90.00
_cell.angle_gamma   90.00
#
_symmetry.space_group_name_H-M   'P 1'
#
loop_
_entity.id
_entity.type
_entity.pdbx_description
1 polymer ?
#
loop_
_entity_poly.entity_id
_entity_poly.type
_entity_poly.pdbx_seq_one_letter_code
_entity_poly.pdbx_strand_id
1 'polypeptide(L)'
;WRLDVGDEISHFFWKRFRRAIKAVKKDMLIIGEIWHYAGDFLEGDEWDTVMNYPFYLNLIDLLADEKITVSQFIQNLGYLKGRLNKKCYPLMWNLIDSHDTARFLHLCNDNKKKQHLAAAFQLLLPGMPMIYYGDEFAMPGANDPDCRRGMYWDEEYQDKEMFEWYKQLLKVRKNHACIVEGEPLEIAARDGEETIVLTRKNDEETLALIFNCSSSARMFNEYAQKYDLLRENPFDGKIEGLDAAVIVL
;
A
#
# COMPACT_ATOMS: atom_id res chain seq x y z
N TRP A 1 -6.19 -18.61 -5.38
CA TRP A 1 -7.22 -18.30 -6.38
C TRP A 1 -7.52 -16.81 -6.38
N ARG A 2 -7.27 -16.13 -7.48
CA ARG A 2 -7.80 -14.79 -7.76
C ARG A 2 -9.08 -14.95 -8.58
N LEU A 3 -10.15 -14.38 -8.10
CA LEU A 3 -11.49 -14.54 -8.65
C LEU A 3 -11.83 -13.29 -9.45
N ASP A 4 -11.83 -13.43 -10.77
CA ASP A 4 -12.14 -12.37 -11.73
C ASP A 4 -13.60 -11.95 -11.61
N VAL A 5 -13.89 -10.65 -11.59
CA VAL A 5 -15.24 -10.07 -11.52
C VAL A 5 -16.09 -10.77 -10.44
N GLY A 6 -15.52 -10.94 -9.25
CA GLY A 6 -16.06 -11.81 -8.21
C GLY A 6 -17.46 -11.40 -7.72
N ASP A 7 -17.79 -10.13 -7.73
CA ASP A 7 -19.08 -9.56 -7.29
C ASP A 7 -20.24 -9.82 -8.26
N GLU A 8 -19.95 -10.18 -9.51
CA GLU A 8 -20.96 -10.58 -10.49
C GLU A 8 -21.46 -12.03 -10.29
N ILE A 9 -20.82 -12.80 -9.41
CA ILE A 9 -21.15 -14.20 -9.14
C ILE A 9 -21.85 -14.31 -7.79
N SER A 10 -22.90 -15.14 -7.73
CA SER A 10 -23.72 -15.23 -6.52
C SER A 10 -22.97 -15.74 -5.29
N HIS A 11 -23.32 -15.23 -4.10
CA HIS A 11 -22.86 -15.69 -2.79
C HIS A 11 -23.02 -17.21 -2.61
N PHE A 12 -24.10 -17.79 -3.12
CA PHE A 12 -24.34 -19.24 -3.06
C PHE A 12 -23.22 -20.02 -3.77
N PHE A 13 -22.78 -19.55 -4.94
CA PHE A 13 -21.67 -20.17 -5.66
C PHE A 13 -20.38 -20.06 -4.84
N TRP A 14 -20.04 -18.88 -4.32
CA TRP A 14 -18.80 -18.66 -3.58
C TRP A 14 -18.71 -19.50 -2.30
N LYS A 15 -19.82 -19.67 -1.57
CA LYS A 15 -19.88 -20.53 -0.39
C LYS A 15 -19.60 -22.00 -0.74
N ARG A 16 -20.07 -22.47 -1.87
CA ARG A 16 -19.78 -23.83 -2.36
C ARG A 16 -18.35 -23.95 -2.87
N PHE A 17 -17.89 -22.96 -3.64
CA PHE A 17 -16.52 -22.88 -4.13
C PHE A 17 -15.52 -22.96 -2.98
N ARG A 18 -15.70 -22.11 -1.96
CA ARG A 18 -14.84 -22.13 -0.76
C ARG A 18 -14.81 -23.51 -0.12
N ARG A 19 -15.94 -24.12 0.11
CA ARG A 19 -16.00 -25.46 0.71
C ARG A 19 -15.22 -26.48 -0.11
N ALA A 20 -15.35 -26.48 -1.42
CA ALA A 20 -14.62 -27.38 -2.32
C ALA A 20 -13.11 -27.14 -2.26
N ILE A 21 -12.67 -25.88 -2.37
CA ILE A 21 -11.24 -25.51 -2.36
C ILE A 21 -10.60 -25.81 -1.01
N LYS A 22 -11.26 -25.45 0.10
CA LYS A 22 -10.73 -25.70 1.46
C LYS A 22 -10.73 -27.18 1.84
N ALA A 23 -11.56 -28.00 1.19
CA ALA A 23 -11.50 -29.46 1.35
C ALA A 23 -10.25 -30.08 0.70
N VAL A 24 -9.77 -29.49 -0.40
CA VAL A 24 -8.52 -29.91 -1.07
C VAL A 24 -7.30 -29.40 -0.31
N LYS A 25 -7.30 -28.12 0.04
CA LYS A 25 -6.19 -27.49 0.77
C LYS A 25 -6.73 -26.39 1.69
N LYS A 26 -6.70 -26.63 3.01
CA LYS A 26 -7.31 -25.77 4.03
C LYS A 26 -6.77 -24.34 4.02
N ASP A 27 -5.48 -24.17 3.76
CA ASP A 27 -4.76 -22.89 3.73
C ASP A 27 -4.71 -22.24 2.33
N MET A 28 -5.41 -22.81 1.32
CA MET A 28 -5.50 -22.19 0.00
C MET A 28 -6.18 -20.82 0.09
N LEU A 29 -5.47 -19.78 -0.35
CA LEU A 29 -5.96 -18.42 -0.34
C LEU A 29 -6.97 -18.18 -1.47
N ILE A 30 -8.09 -17.53 -1.15
CA ILE A 30 -9.17 -17.15 -2.06
C ILE A 30 -9.27 -15.63 -2.03
N ILE A 31 -8.94 -14.97 -3.16
CA ILE A 31 -8.85 -13.53 -3.28
C ILE A 31 -9.88 -13.05 -4.30
N GLY A 32 -10.86 -12.25 -3.89
CA GLY A 32 -11.82 -11.65 -4.80
C GLY A 32 -11.26 -10.43 -5.49
N GLU A 33 -11.60 -10.26 -6.77
CA GLU A 33 -11.53 -8.95 -7.40
C GLU A 33 -12.88 -8.27 -7.27
N ILE A 34 -12.85 -7.10 -6.67
CA ILE A 34 -13.98 -6.20 -6.50
C ILE A 34 -13.45 -4.78 -6.33
N TRP A 35 -14.04 -3.81 -7.01
CA TRP A 35 -13.52 -2.43 -7.04
C TRP A 35 -14.11 -1.52 -5.96
N HIS A 36 -15.07 -2.02 -5.21
CA HIS A 36 -15.74 -1.30 -4.14
C HIS A 36 -15.68 -2.06 -2.81
N TYR A 37 -16.54 -1.72 -1.85
CA TYR A 37 -16.61 -2.37 -0.55
C TYR A 37 -17.00 -3.85 -0.67
N ALA A 38 -16.17 -4.72 -0.14
CA ALA A 38 -16.30 -6.18 -0.26
C ALA A 38 -16.80 -6.88 1.01
N GLY A 39 -17.28 -6.14 2.02
CA GLY A 39 -17.59 -6.69 3.34
C GLY A 39 -18.48 -7.92 3.32
N ASP A 40 -19.51 -7.92 2.45
CA ASP A 40 -20.48 -9.00 2.33
C ASP A 40 -19.86 -10.33 1.88
N PHE A 41 -18.75 -10.30 1.18
CA PHE A 41 -17.98 -11.47 0.73
C PHE A 41 -16.90 -11.93 1.74
N LEU A 42 -16.64 -11.13 2.78
CA LEU A 42 -15.55 -11.33 3.75
C LEU A 42 -16.04 -11.77 5.14
N GLU A 43 -17.26 -12.31 5.23
CA GLU A 43 -17.84 -12.83 6.48
C GLU A 43 -17.20 -14.16 6.95
N GLY A 44 -16.29 -14.73 6.15
CA GLY A 44 -15.50 -15.93 6.50
C GLY A 44 -15.98 -17.22 5.84
N ASP A 45 -17.07 -17.19 5.07
CA ASP A 45 -17.64 -18.36 4.39
C ASP A 45 -17.53 -18.30 2.85
N GLU A 46 -16.95 -17.21 2.29
CA GLU A 46 -16.72 -17.03 0.86
C GLU A 46 -15.24 -16.77 0.55
N TRP A 47 -14.78 -15.52 0.55
CA TRP A 47 -13.41 -15.17 0.24
C TRP A 47 -12.57 -15.01 1.52
N ASP A 48 -11.26 -15.16 1.40
CA ASP A 48 -10.35 -14.86 2.50
C ASP A 48 -9.97 -13.38 2.51
N THR A 49 -9.86 -12.77 1.33
CA THR A 49 -9.46 -11.38 1.14
C THR A 49 -9.79 -10.91 -0.28
N VAL A 50 -9.44 -9.66 -0.58
CA VAL A 50 -9.68 -9.02 -1.88
C VAL A 50 -8.47 -8.18 -2.33
N MET A 51 -8.42 -7.87 -3.62
CA MET A 51 -7.62 -6.76 -4.15
C MET A 51 -8.18 -5.45 -3.58
N ASN A 52 -7.32 -4.65 -2.92
CA ASN A 52 -7.75 -3.47 -2.15
C ASN A 52 -7.91 -2.24 -3.05
N TYR A 53 -8.86 -2.28 -3.99
CA TYR A 53 -9.16 -1.12 -4.84
C TYR A 53 -9.60 0.13 -4.05
N PRO A 54 -10.30 0.04 -2.91
CA PRO A 54 -10.53 1.22 -2.07
C PRO A 54 -9.24 1.91 -1.60
N PHE A 55 -8.17 1.16 -1.32
CA PHE A 55 -6.84 1.73 -1.02
C PHE A 55 -6.26 2.43 -2.25
N TYR A 56 -6.29 1.78 -3.41
CA TYR A 56 -5.83 2.32 -4.69
C TYR A 56 -6.52 3.65 -5.02
N LEU A 57 -7.86 3.70 -4.97
CA LEU A 57 -8.63 4.91 -5.26
C LEU A 57 -8.31 6.04 -4.27
N ASN A 58 -8.20 5.71 -2.97
CA ASN A 58 -7.84 6.67 -1.93
C ASN A 58 -6.43 7.26 -2.16
N LEU A 59 -5.50 6.44 -2.64
CA LEU A 59 -4.13 6.88 -2.94
C LEU A 59 -4.06 7.76 -4.20
N ILE A 60 -4.86 7.46 -5.23
CA ILE A 60 -5.02 8.32 -6.41
C ILE A 60 -5.57 9.69 -5.99
N ASP A 61 -6.66 9.71 -5.21
CA ASP A 61 -7.28 10.95 -4.76
C ASP A 61 -6.30 11.79 -3.92
N LEU A 62 -5.39 11.16 -3.15
CA LEU A 62 -4.38 11.88 -2.37
C LEU A 62 -3.23 12.40 -3.24
N LEU A 63 -2.60 11.54 -4.05
CA LEU A 63 -1.31 11.85 -4.68
C LEU A 63 -1.40 12.22 -6.16
N ALA A 64 -2.31 11.61 -6.94
CA ALA A 64 -2.42 11.89 -8.36
C ALA A 64 -3.35 13.08 -8.61
N ASP A 65 -4.56 13.01 -8.10
CA ASP A 65 -5.62 13.98 -8.34
C ASP A 65 -5.65 15.13 -7.32
N GLU A 66 -5.01 14.96 -6.16
CA GLU A 66 -4.93 15.95 -5.06
C GLU A 66 -6.32 16.45 -4.60
N LYS A 67 -7.32 15.53 -4.60
CA LYS A 67 -8.72 15.82 -4.27
C LYS A 67 -9.02 15.75 -2.78
N ILE A 68 -8.19 15.03 -2.01
CA ILE A 68 -8.39 14.82 -0.57
C ILE A 68 -7.17 15.25 0.22
N THR A 69 -7.39 15.62 1.49
CA THR A 69 -6.32 15.93 2.43
C THR A 69 -5.72 14.67 3.05
N VAL A 70 -4.56 14.79 3.70
CA VAL A 70 -3.93 13.68 4.43
C VAL A 70 -4.83 13.18 5.58
N SER A 71 -5.60 14.06 6.22
CA SER A 71 -6.58 13.67 7.25
C SER A 71 -7.72 12.85 6.66
N GLN A 72 -8.25 13.24 5.50
CA GLN A 72 -9.30 12.49 4.80
C GLN A 72 -8.79 11.11 4.33
N PHE A 73 -7.55 11.04 3.83
CA PHE A 73 -6.92 9.77 3.47
C PHE A 73 -6.90 8.79 4.65
N ILE A 74 -6.43 9.23 5.81
CA ILE A 74 -6.39 8.41 7.03
C ILE A 74 -7.80 8.03 7.51
N GLN A 75 -8.76 8.97 7.46
CA GLN A 75 -10.15 8.68 7.82
C GLN A 75 -10.77 7.60 6.92
N ASN A 76 -10.52 7.66 5.61
CA ASN A 76 -11.01 6.66 4.65
C ASN A 76 -10.43 5.27 4.94
N LEU A 77 -9.13 5.17 5.26
CA LEU A 77 -8.51 3.90 5.67
C LEU A 77 -9.10 3.38 6.98
N GLY A 78 -9.33 4.26 7.96
CA GLY A 78 -9.96 3.93 9.23
C GLY A 78 -11.41 3.44 9.06
N TYR A 79 -12.17 4.09 8.19
CA TYR A 79 -13.53 3.70 7.84
C TYR A 79 -13.58 2.31 7.20
N LEU A 80 -12.72 2.06 6.23
CA LEU A 80 -12.60 0.74 5.59
C LEU A 80 -12.25 -0.34 6.62
N LYS A 81 -11.22 -0.11 7.44
CA LYS A 81 -10.79 -1.03 8.50
C LYS A 81 -11.91 -1.33 9.50
N GLY A 82 -12.65 -0.30 9.92
CA GLY A 82 -13.72 -0.44 10.92
C GLY A 82 -14.93 -1.25 10.44
N ARG A 83 -15.14 -1.37 9.13
CA ARG A 83 -16.27 -2.08 8.52
C ARG A 83 -15.92 -3.51 8.10
N LEU A 84 -14.66 -3.88 8.05
CA LEU A 84 -14.22 -5.20 7.63
C LEU A 84 -13.93 -6.12 8.80
N ASN A 85 -14.06 -7.41 8.58
CA ASN A 85 -13.61 -8.42 9.52
C ASN A 85 -12.12 -8.20 9.83
N LYS A 86 -11.78 -8.13 11.12
CA LYS A 86 -10.41 -7.88 11.60
C LYS A 86 -9.37 -8.85 11.03
N LYS A 87 -9.78 -10.08 10.69
CA LYS A 87 -8.89 -11.10 10.10
C LYS A 87 -8.62 -10.87 8.62
N CYS A 88 -9.53 -10.20 7.90
CA CYS A 88 -9.40 -9.99 6.47
C CYS A 88 -8.57 -8.74 6.14
N TYR A 89 -8.68 -7.68 6.94
CA TYR A 89 -8.02 -6.41 6.67
C TYR A 89 -6.49 -6.53 6.49
N PRO A 90 -5.74 -7.26 7.35
CA PRO A 90 -4.30 -7.44 7.16
C PRO A 90 -3.91 -8.26 5.93
N LEU A 91 -4.87 -8.99 5.34
CA LEU A 91 -4.65 -9.82 4.16
C LEU A 91 -5.03 -9.11 2.85
N MET A 92 -5.66 -7.93 2.91
CA MET A 92 -6.07 -7.18 1.71
C MET A 92 -4.86 -6.83 0.86
N TRP A 93 -4.99 -7.01 -0.46
CA TRP A 93 -3.90 -6.76 -1.39
C TRP A 93 -3.84 -5.28 -1.76
N ASN A 94 -2.97 -4.54 -1.07
CA ASN A 94 -2.70 -3.14 -1.39
C ASN A 94 -2.00 -3.04 -2.74
N LEU A 95 -2.63 -2.34 -3.69
CA LEU A 95 -2.11 -2.09 -5.03
C LEU A 95 -2.06 -0.59 -5.29
N ILE A 96 -1.16 -0.16 -6.16
CA ILE A 96 -1.11 1.21 -6.69
C ILE A 96 -1.60 1.29 -8.12
N ASP A 97 -1.63 0.16 -8.81
CA ASP A 97 -2.24 -0.07 -10.11
C ASP A 97 -2.40 -1.56 -10.41
N SER A 98 -2.88 -1.89 -11.60
CA SER A 98 -3.05 -3.27 -12.08
C SER A 98 -3.09 -3.32 -13.60
N HIS A 99 -3.29 -4.52 -14.16
CA HIS A 99 -3.50 -4.73 -15.59
C HIS A 99 -4.81 -4.12 -16.13
N ASP A 100 -5.74 -3.72 -15.24
CA ASP A 100 -7.04 -3.13 -15.61
C ASP A 100 -7.09 -1.61 -15.40
N THR A 101 -5.97 -1.02 -14.95
CA THR A 101 -5.87 0.42 -14.70
C THR A 101 -4.70 1.02 -15.44
N ALA A 102 -4.72 2.35 -15.65
CA ALA A 102 -3.49 3.04 -16.03
C ALA A 102 -2.44 2.87 -14.92
N ARG A 103 -1.17 2.87 -15.31
CA ARG A 103 -0.05 2.84 -14.36
C ARG A 103 -0.08 4.07 -13.47
N PHE A 104 0.25 3.88 -12.19
CA PHE A 104 0.24 4.98 -11.21
C PHE A 104 1.15 6.13 -11.63
N LEU A 105 2.32 5.82 -12.19
CA LEU A 105 3.24 6.82 -12.73
C LEU A 105 2.56 7.70 -13.79
N HIS A 106 1.82 7.09 -14.71
CA HIS A 106 1.08 7.81 -15.75
C HIS A 106 0.01 8.74 -15.14
N LEU A 107 -0.75 8.25 -14.15
CA LEU A 107 -1.77 9.06 -13.45
C LEU A 107 -1.14 10.26 -12.73
N CYS A 108 0.12 10.15 -12.32
CA CYS A 108 0.89 11.22 -11.70
C CYS A 108 1.65 12.12 -12.70
N ASN A 109 1.31 12.09 -14.00
CA ASN A 109 2.02 12.83 -15.05
C ASN A 109 3.53 12.57 -15.04
N ASP A 110 3.92 11.31 -14.94
CA ASP A 110 5.29 10.81 -14.91
C ASP A 110 6.14 11.36 -13.74
N ASN A 111 5.49 11.82 -12.66
CA ASN A 111 6.19 12.24 -11.45
C ASN A 111 6.63 11.05 -10.62
N LYS A 112 7.88 10.60 -10.82
CA LYS A 112 8.48 9.48 -10.10
C LYS A 112 8.49 9.64 -8.58
N LYS A 113 8.56 10.86 -8.04
CA LYS A 113 8.50 11.09 -6.59
C LYS A 113 7.14 10.73 -6.00
N LYS A 114 6.05 10.98 -6.75
CA LYS A 114 4.71 10.54 -6.33
C LYS A 114 4.61 9.02 -6.30
N GLN A 115 5.16 8.32 -7.30
CA GLN A 115 5.22 6.85 -7.31
C GLN A 115 6.13 6.32 -6.18
N HIS A 116 7.26 6.95 -5.91
CA HIS A 116 8.16 6.65 -4.80
C HIS A 116 7.38 6.68 -3.45
N LEU A 117 6.63 7.74 -3.20
CA LEU A 117 5.81 7.85 -2.00
C LEU A 117 4.64 6.85 -2.00
N ALA A 118 4.00 6.60 -3.15
CA ALA A 118 2.94 5.59 -3.27
C ALA A 118 3.43 4.18 -2.94
N ALA A 119 4.63 3.81 -3.39
CA ALA A 119 5.28 2.55 -3.02
C ALA A 119 5.54 2.46 -1.50
N ALA A 120 5.93 3.57 -0.85
CA ALA A 120 6.05 3.60 0.60
C ALA A 120 4.71 3.35 1.30
N PHE A 121 3.62 3.97 0.87
CA PHE A 121 2.28 3.69 1.40
C PHE A 121 1.87 2.23 1.18
N GLN A 122 2.07 1.69 -0.02
CA GLN A 122 1.74 0.31 -0.37
C GLN A 122 2.45 -0.71 0.53
N LEU A 123 3.73 -0.48 0.79
CA LEU A 123 4.61 -1.43 1.45
C LEU A 123 4.70 -1.23 2.98
N LEU A 124 4.48 -0.02 3.49
CA LEU A 124 4.59 0.28 4.91
C LEU A 124 3.25 0.29 5.66
N LEU A 125 2.12 0.34 4.96
CA LEU A 125 0.82 0.22 5.62
C LEU A 125 0.39 -1.25 5.78
N PRO A 126 -0.51 -1.56 6.75
CA PRO A 126 -1.07 -2.89 6.90
C PRO A 126 -1.81 -3.35 5.65
N GLY A 127 -1.65 -4.62 5.31
CA GLY A 127 -2.14 -5.27 4.10
C GLY A 127 -1.02 -6.07 3.43
N MET A 128 -1.33 -6.81 2.39
CA MET A 128 -0.37 -7.54 1.56
C MET A 128 -0.04 -6.67 0.34
N PRO A 129 1.23 -6.28 0.10
CA PRO A 129 1.55 -5.51 -1.09
C PRO A 129 1.39 -6.36 -2.35
N MET A 130 0.66 -5.84 -3.32
CA MET A 130 0.55 -6.40 -4.67
C MET A 130 1.26 -5.46 -5.66
N ILE A 131 2.48 -5.81 -6.03
CA ILE A 131 3.29 -5.04 -6.97
C ILE A 131 2.91 -5.52 -8.39
N TYR A 132 2.40 -4.62 -9.22
CA TYR A 132 2.22 -4.91 -10.64
C TYR A 132 3.58 -4.83 -11.33
N TYR A 133 3.89 -5.81 -12.20
CA TYR A 133 5.21 -5.89 -12.83
C TYR A 133 5.60 -4.59 -13.52
N GLY A 134 6.83 -4.15 -13.29
CA GLY A 134 7.37 -2.92 -13.88
C GLY A 134 7.20 -1.67 -13.03
N ASP A 135 6.36 -1.68 -11.98
CA ASP A 135 6.27 -0.55 -11.04
C ASP A 135 7.61 -0.32 -10.35
N GLU A 136 8.31 -1.40 -10.04
CA GLU A 136 9.64 -1.37 -9.44
C GLU A 136 10.71 -0.75 -10.36
N PHE A 137 10.39 -0.59 -11.65
CA PHE A 137 11.24 0.07 -12.64
C PHE A 137 10.64 1.37 -13.18
N ALA A 138 9.61 1.88 -12.53
CA ALA A 138 8.89 3.08 -12.95
C ALA A 138 8.40 3.01 -14.42
N MET A 139 7.86 1.85 -14.85
CA MET A 139 7.31 1.69 -16.18
C MET A 139 6.09 2.58 -16.36
N PRO A 140 6.03 3.40 -17.43
CA PRO A 140 4.84 4.16 -17.78
C PRO A 140 3.81 3.29 -18.50
N GLY A 141 2.56 3.72 -18.54
CA GLY A 141 1.49 3.12 -19.32
C GLY A 141 0.15 3.76 -19.05
N ALA A 142 -0.53 4.21 -20.10
CA ALA A 142 -1.90 4.70 -20.03
C ALA A 142 -2.88 3.53 -19.84
N ASN A 143 -4.19 3.76 -20.03
CA ASN A 143 -5.20 2.70 -19.94
C ASN A 143 -4.92 1.53 -20.89
N ASP A 144 -5.58 0.39 -20.63
CA ASP A 144 -5.51 -0.79 -21.48
C ASP A 144 -5.69 -0.42 -22.98
N PRO A 145 -4.84 -0.95 -23.88
CA PRO A 145 -3.82 -1.98 -23.67
C PRO A 145 -2.44 -1.46 -23.23
N ASP A 146 -2.24 -0.15 -23.09
CA ASP A 146 -0.93 0.47 -22.91
C ASP A 146 -0.30 0.14 -21.54
N CYS A 147 -1.11 -0.03 -20.50
CA CYS A 147 -0.65 -0.47 -19.16
C CYS A 147 -0.06 -1.90 -19.18
N ARG A 148 -0.36 -2.69 -20.21
CA ARG A 148 0.08 -4.11 -20.38
C ARG A 148 1.28 -4.26 -21.31
N ARG A 149 2.12 -3.23 -21.48
CA ARG A 149 3.37 -3.33 -22.23
C ARG A 149 4.24 -4.47 -21.69
N GLY A 150 5.09 -5.05 -22.56
CA GLY A 150 6.07 -6.06 -22.14
C GLY A 150 7.02 -5.52 -21.07
N MET A 151 7.46 -6.41 -20.16
CA MET A 151 8.43 -6.08 -19.12
C MET A 151 9.74 -5.53 -19.70
N TYR A 152 10.33 -4.52 -19.06
CA TYR A 152 11.64 -3.98 -19.42
C TYR A 152 12.75 -4.91 -18.91
N TRP A 153 13.20 -5.85 -19.77
CA TRP A 153 14.29 -6.77 -19.44
C TRP A 153 15.67 -6.15 -19.64
N ASP A 154 15.78 -5.19 -20.56
CA ASP A 154 17.02 -4.49 -20.84
C ASP A 154 17.26 -3.42 -19.77
N GLU A 155 18.44 -3.47 -19.16
CA GLU A 155 18.79 -2.61 -18.01
C GLU A 155 18.76 -1.11 -18.33
N GLU A 156 18.94 -0.73 -19.59
CA GLU A 156 18.91 0.67 -20.02
C GLU A 156 17.54 1.34 -19.85
N TYR A 157 16.45 0.54 -19.83
CA TYR A 157 15.08 1.05 -19.63
C TYR A 157 14.62 0.99 -18.18
N GLN A 158 15.42 0.39 -17.29
CA GLN A 158 15.07 0.19 -15.89
C GLN A 158 15.48 1.37 -15.03
N ASP A 159 14.54 1.91 -14.27
CA ASP A 159 14.85 2.89 -13.21
C ASP A 159 15.48 2.16 -12.00
N LYS A 160 16.81 2.24 -11.91
CA LYS A 160 17.56 1.56 -10.84
C LYS A 160 17.31 2.19 -9.46
N GLU A 161 17.03 3.49 -9.39
CA GLU A 161 16.74 4.19 -8.14
C GLU A 161 15.39 3.71 -7.57
N MET A 162 14.35 3.62 -8.40
CA MET A 162 13.05 3.08 -8.01
C MET A 162 13.17 1.62 -7.58
N PHE A 163 13.95 0.81 -8.29
CA PHE A 163 14.17 -0.59 -7.94
C PHE A 163 14.83 -0.77 -6.57
N GLU A 164 15.90 -0.01 -6.28
CA GLU A 164 16.54 -0.05 -4.96
C GLU A 164 15.60 0.45 -3.85
N TRP A 165 14.72 1.42 -4.15
CA TRP A 165 13.69 1.85 -3.22
C TRP A 165 12.72 0.73 -2.86
N TYR A 166 12.17 0.04 -3.84
CA TYR A 166 11.29 -1.13 -3.59
C TYR A 166 12.01 -2.20 -2.77
N LYS A 167 13.27 -2.50 -3.08
CA LYS A 167 14.09 -3.44 -2.30
C LYS A 167 14.25 -3.02 -0.85
N GLN A 168 14.52 -1.74 -0.60
CA GLN A 168 14.69 -1.21 0.76
C GLN A 168 13.38 -1.26 1.54
N LEU A 169 12.28 -0.84 0.94
CA LEU A 169 10.95 -0.94 1.55
C LEU A 169 10.59 -2.39 1.91
N LEU A 170 10.81 -3.34 1.00
CA LEU A 170 10.58 -4.76 1.22
C LEU A 170 11.49 -5.33 2.31
N LYS A 171 12.77 -4.92 2.35
CA LYS A 171 13.72 -5.30 3.40
C LYS A 171 13.23 -4.83 4.77
N VAL A 172 12.87 -3.55 4.90
CA VAL A 172 12.34 -2.98 6.14
C VAL A 172 11.07 -3.70 6.55
N ARG A 173 10.08 -3.84 5.66
CA ARG A 173 8.83 -4.56 5.94
C ARG A 173 9.05 -6.00 6.40
N LYS A 174 9.98 -6.74 5.78
CA LYS A 174 10.27 -8.15 6.11
C LYS A 174 10.95 -8.31 7.48
N ASN A 175 11.81 -7.36 7.84
CA ASN A 175 12.63 -7.46 9.05
C ASN A 175 11.94 -6.84 10.28
N HIS A 176 10.89 -6.04 10.10
CA HIS A 176 10.20 -5.31 11.15
C HIS A 176 8.70 -5.65 11.15
N ALA A 177 8.34 -6.73 11.84
CA ALA A 177 6.96 -7.22 11.93
C ALA A 177 6.00 -6.15 12.49
N CYS A 178 6.49 -5.23 13.29
CA CYS A 178 5.76 -4.09 13.84
C CYS A 178 5.05 -3.25 12.76
N ILE A 179 5.59 -3.18 11.54
CA ILE A 179 4.98 -2.46 10.40
C ILE A 179 3.59 -3.03 10.06
N VAL A 180 3.42 -4.35 10.17
CA VAL A 180 2.19 -5.03 9.79
C VAL A 180 1.37 -5.42 11.01
N GLU A 181 2.00 -6.01 12.02
CA GLU A 181 1.38 -6.64 13.17
C GLU A 181 1.27 -5.70 14.38
N GLY A 182 2.08 -4.62 14.41
CA GLY A 182 2.09 -3.67 15.52
C GLY A 182 0.74 -2.97 15.71
N GLU A 183 0.38 -2.74 16.98
CA GLU A 183 -0.80 -1.94 17.31
C GLU A 183 -0.53 -0.45 17.03
N PRO A 184 -1.51 0.29 16.52
CA PRO A 184 -1.38 1.72 16.35
C PRO A 184 -1.40 2.42 17.72
N LEU A 185 -0.34 3.18 18.03
CA LEU A 185 -0.28 4.03 19.24
C LEU A 185 -0.79 5.43 18.96
N GLU A 186 -0.38 6.00 17.84
CA GLU A 186 -0.70 7.36 17.45
C GLU A 186 -0.86 7.47 15.94
N ILE A 187 -1.79 8.30 15.52
CA ILE A 187 -1.98 8.70 14.12
C ILE A 187 -2.09 10.23 14.10
N ALA A 188 -1.09 10.89 13.55
CA ALA A 188 -1.08 12.34 13.35
C ALA A 188 -1.08 12.65 11.86
N ALA A 189 -2.18 13.21 11.37
CA ALA A 189 -2.29 13.75 10.02
C ALA A 189 -2.43 15.27 10.12
N ARG A 190 -1.53 16.01 9.43
CA ARG A 190 -1.44 17.47 9.51
C ARG A 190 -1.67 18.07 8.14
N ASP A 191 -2.90 18.46 7.83
CA ASP A 191 -3.29 18.97 6.51
C ASP A 191 -2.48 20.21 6.07
N GLY A 192 -2.21 21.14 6.98
CA GLY A 192 -1.42 22.34 6.67
C GLY A 192 0.05 22.07 6.32
N GLU A 193 0.58 20.92 6.73
CA GLU A 193 1.95 20.46 6.44
C GLU A 193 1.97 19.35 5.40
N GLU A 194 0.81 18.77 5.09
CA GLU A 194 0.61 17.60 4.21
C GLU A 194 1.46 16.40 4.67
N THR A 195 1.46 16.14 5.99
CA THR A 195 2.26 15.07 6.59
C THR A 195 1.42 14.09 7.37
N ILE A 196 1.87 12.82 7.40
CA ILE A 196 1.27 11.73 8.18
C ILE A 196 2.37 11.09 9.02
N VAL A 197 2.11 10.92 10.31
CA VAL A 197 2.94 10.12 11.21
C VAL A 197 2.08 9.04 11.83
N LEU A 198 2.49 7.78 11.67
CA LEU A 198 1.85 6.60 12.23
C LEU A 198 2.82 5.93 13.19
N THR A 199 2.56 5.99 14.49
CA THR A 199 3.35 5.25 15.47
C THR A 199 2.74 3.88 15.70
N ARG A 200 3.54 2.84 15.56
CA ARG A 200 3.15 1.44 15.76
C ARG A 200 4.06 0.76 16.78
N LYS A 201 3.50 -0.16 17.55
CA LYS A 201 4.23 -0.88 18.59
C LYS A 201 3.85 -2.35 18.60
N ASN A 202 4.84 -3.21 18.81
CA ASN A 202 4.69 -4.61 19.24
C ASN A 202 5.55 -4.86 20.49
N ASP A 203 5.73 -6.11 20.89
CA ASP A 203 6.51 -6.46 22.09
C ASP A 203 8.02 -6.22 21.92
N GLU A 204 8.52 -6.11 20.68
CA GLU A 204 9.95 -6.03 20.37
C GLU A 204 10.40 -4.60 20.04
N GLU A 205 9.53 -3.80 19.41
CA GLU A 205 9.92 -2.49 18.89
C GLU A 205 8.75 -1.48 18.83
N THR A 206 9.11 -0.21 18.75
CA THR A 206 8.18 0.87 18.43
C THR A 206 8.74 1.66 17.25
N LEU A 207 7.91 1.87 16.21
CA LEU A 207 8.30 2.53 14.99
C LEU A 207 7.41 3.74 14.71
N ALA A 208 7.99 4.84 14.23
CA ALA A 208 7.26 5.92 13.58
C ALA A 208 7.41 5.81 12.05
N LEU A 209 6.32 5.61 11.37
CA LEU A 209 6.21 5.66 9.90
C LEU A 209 5.82 7.08 9.53
N ILE A 210 6.68 7.80 8.84
CA ILE A 210 6.49 9.22 8.52
C ILE A 210 6.39 9.36 7.00
N PHE A 211 5.34 10.04 6.54
CA PHE A 211 5.10 10.32 5.12
C PHE A 211 4.98 11.83 4.93
N ASN A 212 5.83 12.40 4.10
CA ASN A 212 5.73 13.78 3.65
C ASN A 212 5.07 13.81 2.27
N CYS A 213 3.78 14.15 2.23
CA CYS A 213 3.00 14.24 0.98
C CYS A 213 3.17 15.59 0.28
N SER A 214 3.81 16.59 0.92
CA SER A 214 4.05 17.88 0.30
C SER A 214 5.18 17.81 -0.74
N SER A 215 5.22 18.80 -1.63
CA SER A 215 6.34 18.95 -2.58
C SER A 215 7.62 19.50 -1.96
N SER A 216 7.56 19.98 -0.71
CA SER A 216 8.67 20.62 0.01
C SER A 216 9.16 19.77 1.17
N ALA A 217 10.42 19.92 1.54
CA ALA A 217 10.96 19.26 2.72
C ALA A 217 10.24 19.70 4.00
N ARG A 218 10.12 18.77 4.95
CA ARG A 218 9.54 19.00 6.29
C ARG A 218 10.50 18.59 7.39
N MET A 219 10.42 19.29 8.53
CA MET A 219 11.26 19.02 9.70
C MET A 219 10.47 18.23 10.74
N PHE A 220 11.11 17.18 11.26
CA PHE A 220 10.62 16.29 12.31
C PHE A 220 11.69 16.19 13.40
N ASN A 221 12.01 17.33 14.03
CA ASN A 221 13.12 17.47 14.97
C ASN A 221 12.98 16.55 16.21
N GLU A 222 11.75 16.18 16.57
CA GLU A 222 11.45 15.25 17.65
C GLU A 222 11.99 13.83 17.42
N TYR A 223 12.30 13.48 16.17
CA TYR A 223 12.89 12.21 15.79
C TYR A 223 14.38 12.30 15.42
N ALA A 224 14.97 13.51 15.45
CA ALA A 224 16.37 13.70 15.12
C ALA A 224 17.30 12.83 15.98
N GLN A 225 18.37 12.31 15.39
CA GLN A 225 19.35 11.39 15.98
C GLN A 225 18.82 9.96 16.26
N LYS A 226 17.53 9.67 16.06
CA LYS A 226 17.02 8.29 16.05
C LYS A 226 17.41 7.60 14.75
N TYR A 227 17.34 6.25 14.71
CA TYR A 227 17.76 5.48 13.55
C TYR A 227 16.64 5.40 12.50
N ASP A 228 16.95 5.81 11.26
CA ASP A 228 16.07 5.66 10.09
C ASP A 228 16.38 4.35 9.37
N LEU A 229 15.40 3.44 9.36
CA LEU A 229 15.53 2.12 8.74
C LEU A 229 15.58 2.17 7.21
N LEU A 230 14.99 3.20 6.58
CA LEU A 230 15.01 3.33 5.12
C LEU A 230 16.36 3.86 4.62
N ARG A 231 17.04 4.69 5.40
CA ARG A 231 18.34 5.27 5.04
C ARG A 231 19.52 4.59 5.71
N GLU A 232 19.24 3.71 6.69
CA GLU A 232 20.25 2.96 7.47
C GLU A 232 21.27 3.87 8.16
N ASN A 233 20.81 5.02 8.67
CA ASN A 233 21.66 5.97 9.38
C ASN A 233 20.87 6.76 10.44
N PRO A 234 21.53 7.53 11.33
CA PRO A 234 20.86 8.46 12.21
C PRO A 234 20.05 9.49 11.41
N PHE A 235 18.79 9.66 11.75
CA PHE A 235 17.90 10.61 11.10
C PHE A 235 18.32 12.06 11.40
N ASP A 236 18.47 12.88 10.39
CA ASP A 236 18.86 14.29 10.53
C ASP A 236 17.72 15.23 10.92
N GLY A 237 16.49 14.70 11.04
CA GLY A 237 15.29 15.47 11.35
C GLY A 237 14.56 15.99 10.13
N LYS A 238 15.02 15.70 8.89
CA LYS A 238 14.48 16.23 7.65
C LYS A 238 13.96 15.11 6.74
N ILE A 239 12.77 15.30 6.16
CA ILE A 239 12.25 14.45 5.08
C ILE A 239 11.99 15.32 3.86
N GLU A 240 12.55 14.94 2.73
CA GLU A 240 12.35 15.62 1.45
C GLU A 240 10.87 15.59 1.01
N GLY A 241 10.51 16.42 0.04
CA GLY A 241 9.15 16.42 -0.49
C GLY A 241 8.82 15.13 -1.25
N LEU A 242 7.63 14.59 -1.02
CA LEU A 242 7.14 13.32 -1.60
C LEU A 242 8.03 12.13 -1.22
N ASP A 243 8.33 12.00 0.07
CA ASP A 243 9.22 10.98 0.61
C ASP A 243 8.72 10.44 1.96
N ALA A 244 9.34 9.37 2.46
CA ALA A 244 8.98 8.71 3.70
C ALA A 244 10.21 8.37 4.55
N ALA A 245 10.00 8.15 5.86
CA ALA A 245 11.00 7.61 6.78
C ALA A 245 10.37 6.57 7.71
N VAL A 246 11.18 5.64 8.21
CA VAL A 246 10.79 4.67 9.24
C VAL A 246 11.78 4.78 10.39
N ILE A 247 11.34 5.35 11.48
CA ILE A 247 12.18 5.72 12.62
C ILE A 247 11.97 4.75 13.78
N VAL A 248 13.06 4.22 14.33
CA VAL A 248 13.06 3.42 15.56
C VAL A 248 12.92 4.35 16.75
N LEU A 249 11.91 4.15 17.63
CA LEU A 249 11.59 5.02 18.76
C LEU A 249 12.19 4.55 20.09
#